data_a3da43f405c6c33113840dd1c583d3fd
#
_entry.id   a3da43f405c6c33113840dd1c583d3fd
#
_cell.length_a   1.000
_cell.length_b   1.000
_cell.length_c   1.000
_cell.angle_alpha   90.00
_cell.angle_beta   90.00
_cell.angle_gamma   90.00
#
_symmetry.space_group_name_H-M   'P 1'
#
loop_
_entity.id
_entity.type
_entity.pdbx_description
1 polymer ?
#
loop_
_entity_poly.entity_id
_entity_poly.type
_entity_poly.pdbx_seq_one_letter_code
_entity_poly.pdbx_strand_id
1 'polypeptide(L)'
;MGDYLYSRAIIELVRFDDHEALRVLARVTNEMTVGEMRQLEALDKLAYGEGEYDALIRAKTASLLSGACEVGALAAPAAYRQALARFGMLLGMAFQITDDLLDYTEPEAVTGKPSGLDLREHKVTLPLIAALARMTPEGRRVVAQLMDTAEPGDELVAEVIRLVEAAGGLETARQRALDLAQQAETELDVLPPSPARDALQGSIAYAVERRS
;
A
#
# COMPACT_ATOMS: atom_id res chain seq x y z
N MET A 1 -1.99 22.26 1.92
CA MET A 1 -2.97 21.74 0.93
C MET A 1 -3.83 20.61 1.53
N GLY A 2 -3.24 19.60 2.20
CA GLY A 2 -3.97 18.47 2.79
C GLY A 2 -5.09 18.85 3.74
N ASP A 3 -4.84 19.72 4.71
CA ASP A 3 -5.85 20.18 5.69
C ASP A 3 -7.03 20.88 5.01
N TYR A 4 -6.77 21.63 3.94
CA TYR A 4 -7.83 22.27 3.16
C TYR A 4 -8.71 21.24 2.47
N LEU A 5 -8.13 20.24 1.80
CA LEU A 5 -8.88 19.18 1.13
C LEU A 5 -9.67 18.34 2.13
N TYR A 6 -9.09 18.03 3.28
CA TYR A 6 -9.75 17.30 4.36
C TYR A 6 -10.95 18.08 4.91
N SER A 7 -10.75 19.37 5.23
CA SER A 7 -11.85 20.23 5.70
C SER A 7 -12.97 20.38 4.66
N ARG A 8 -12.63 20.46 3.37
CA ARG A 8 -13.62 20.49 2.29
C ARG A 8 -14.41 19.19 2.20
N ALA A 9 -13.75 18.04 2.31
CA ALA A 9 -14.43 16.75 2.31
C ALA A 9 -15.45 16.65 3.46
N ILE A 10 -15.07 17.06 4.68
CA ILE A 10 -16.00 17.10 5.83
C ILE A 10 -17.19 18.03 5.55
N ILE A 11 -16.94 19.24 5.05
CA ILE A 11 -18.02 20.21 4.75
C ILE A 11 -19.02 19.59 3.76
N GLU A 12 -18.54 18.96 2.69
CA GLU A 12 -19.44 18.35 1.69
C GLU A 12 -20.23 17.16 2.29
N LEU A 13 -19.61 16.30 3.09
CA LEU A 13 -20.29 15.19 3.76
C LEU A 13 -21.38 15.69 4.74
N VAL A 14 -21.10 16.74 5.50
CA VAL A 14 -22.08 17.35 6.40
C VAL A 14 -23.26 17.94 5.62
N ARG A 15 -23.02 18.51 4.42
CA ARG A 15 -24.09 19.05 3.56
C ARG A 15 -25.04 17.98 3.04
N PHE A 16 -24.55 16.74 2.84
CA PHE A 16 -25.38 15.62 2.43
C PHE A 16 -26.25 15.08 3.56
N ASP A 17 -26.05 15.51 4.80
CA ASP A 17 -26.73 15.02 6.01
C ASP A 17 -26.74 13.49 6.16
N ASP A 18 -25.68 12.85 5.62
CA ASP A 18 -25.51 11.39 5.67
C ASP A 18 -24.53 11.03 6.80
N HIS A 19 -25.09 10.66 7.94
CA HIS A 19 -24.31 10.27 9.11
C HIS A 19 -23.49 8.99 8.91
N GLU A 20 -23.91 8.08 8.01
CA GLU A 20 -23.16 6.85 7.72
C GLU A 20 -21.89 7.19 6.95
N ALA A 21 -21.95 8.05 5.94
CA ALA A 21 -20.79 8.51 5.21
C ALA A 21 -19.78 9.23 6.15
N LEU A 22 -20.29 10.06 7.06
CA LEU A 22 -19.45 10.74 8.05
C LEU A 22 -18.78 9.78 9.03
N ARG A 23 -19.48 8.72 9.48
CA ARG A 23 -18.90 7.66 10.33
C ARG A 23 -17.80 6.91 9.61
N VAL A 24 -17.98 6.56 8.34
CA VAL A 24 -16.94 5.90 7.52
C VAL A 24 -15.71 6.79 7.42
N LEU A 25 -15.87 8.07 7.09
CA LEU A 25 -14.75 9.00 6.99
C LEU A 25 -14.01 9.13 8.32
N ALA A 26 -14.72 9.30 9.43
CA ALA A 26 -14.14 9.42 10.76
C ALA A 26 -13.34 8.17 11.15
N ARG A 27 -13.89 6.98 10.88
CA ARG A 27 -13.19 5.70 11.10
C ARG A 27 -11.91 5.61 10.29
N VAL A 28 -11.99 5.85 8.99
CA VAL A 28 -10.84 5.80 8.07
C VAL A 28 -9.75 6.78 8.48
N THR A 29 -10.11 8.02 8.78
CA THR A 29 -9.14 9.03 9.23
C THR A 29 -8.43 8.61 10.50
N ASN A 30 -9.17 8.04 11.47
CA ASN A 30 -8.58 7.52 12.69
C ASN A 30 -7.64 6.34 12.42
N GLU A 31 -8.03 5.40 11.56
CA GLU A 31 -7.19 4.26 11.16
C GLU A 31 -5.88 4.73 10.51
N MET A 32 -5.96 5.69 9.56
CA MET A 32 -4.79 6.27 8.91
C MET A 32 -3.84 6.94 9.92
N THR A 33 -4.39 7.74 10.85
CA THR A 33 -3.60 8.42 11.89
C THR A 33 -2.90 7.43 12.81
N VAL A 34 -3.61 6.39 13.26
CA VAL A 34 -3.02 5.34 14.10
C VAL A 34 -1.95 4.56 13.34
N GLY A 35 -2.16 4.28 12.05
CA GLY A 35 -1.17 3.64 11.20
C GLY A 35 0.12 4.46 11.10
N GLU A 36 0.01 5.76 10.86
CA GLU A 36 1.15 6.69 10.80
C GLU A 36 1.91 6.75 12.14
N MET A 37 1.19 6.83 13.26
CA MET A 37 1.82 6.83 14.59
C MET A 37 2.61 5.54 14.86
N ARG A 38 2.06 4.37 14.52
CA ARG A 38 2.75 3.08 14.67
C ARG A 38 4.02 2.99 13.83
N GLN A 39 4.01 3.56 12.62
CA GLN A 39 5.20 3.61 11.78
C GLN A 39 6.34 4.42 12.43
N LEU A 40 6.00 5.52 13.13
CA LEU A 40 6.98 6.34 13.84
C LEU A 40 7.52 5.68 15.10
N GLU A 41 6.75 4.78 15.74
CA GLU A 41 7.13 4.07 16.96
C GLU A 41 8.01 2.85 16.72
N ALA A 42 8.17 2.39 15.48
CA ALA A 42 8.98 1.22 15.13
C ALA A 42 10.48 1.51 15.38
N LEU A 43 10.99 1.10 16.56
CA LEU A 43 12.37 1.34 17.00
C LEU A 43 13.39 0.45 16.31
N ASP A 44 13.05 -0.81 16.05
CA ASP A 44 13.91 -1.78 15.34
C ASP A 44 13.34 -2.05 13.94
N LYS A 45 13.88 -1.35 12.97
CA LYS A 45 13.42 -1.43 11.58
C LYS A 45 13.64 -2.83 10.97
N LEU A 46 14.70 -3.53 11.36
CA LEU A 46 15.02 -4.86 10.80
C LEU A 46 14.24 -6.01 11.46
N ALA A 47 13.63 -5.79 12.63
CA ALA A 47 12.69 -6.73 13.23
C ALA A 47 11.25 -6.58 12.67
N TYR A 48 11.04 -5.64 11.76
CA TYR A 48 9.75 -5.38 11.13
C TYR A 48 9.40 -6.52 10.17
N GLY A 49 8.33 -7.24 10.44
CA GLY A 49 7.91 -8.42 9.68
C GLY A 49 6.72 -8.14 8.75
N GLU A 50 6.31 -9.16 8.01
CA GLU A 50 5.16 -9.07 7.08
C GLU A 50 3.87 -8.66 7.79
N GLY A 51 3.64 -9.10 9.04
CA GLY A 51 2.43 -8.77 9.80
C GLY A 51 2.33 -7.29 10.14
N GLU A 52 3.44 -6.68 10.55
CA GLU A 52 3.52 -5.25 10.83
C GLU A 52 3.39 -4.43 9.54
N TYR A 53 4.02 -4.87 8.45
CA TYR A 53 3.89 -4.25 7.13
C TYR A 53 2.45 -4.29 6.63
N ASP A 54 1.79 -5.45 6.67
CA ASP A 54 0.39 -5.61 6.28
C ASP A 54 -0.53 -4.68 7.11
N ALA A 55 -0.31 -4.61 8.42
CA ALA A 55 -1.08 -3.72 9.30
C ALA A 55 -0.88 -2.24 8.93
N LEU A 56 0.35 -1.85 8.58
CA LEU A 56 0.66 -0.49 8.17
C LEU A 56 -0.03 -0.11 6.87
N ILE A 57 0.15 -0.90 5.78
CA ILE A 57 -0.41 -0.57 4.47
C ILE A 57 -1.94 -0.64 4.48
N ARG A 58 -2.51 -1.54 5.27
CA ARG A 58 -3.95 -1.63 5.52
C ARG A 58 -4.47 -0.34 6.14
N ALA A 59 -3.81 0.16 7.19
CA ALA A 59 -4.25 1.35 7.91
C ALA A 59 -3.99 2.63 7.12
N LYS A 60 -2.78 2.79 6.55
CA LYS A 60 -2.33 4.04 5.94
C LYS A 60 -2.89 4.28 4.54
N THR A 61 -3.03 3.24 3.73
CA THR A 61 -3.42 3.35 2.31
C THR A 61 -4.74 2.67 2.01
N ALA A 62 -4.88 1.39 2.36
CA ALA A 62 -6.01 0.58 1.95
C ALA A 62 -7.32 0.97 2.66
N SER A 63 -7.25 1.47 3.90
CA SER A 63 -8.44 1.93 4.65
C SER A 63 -9.19 3.03 3.91
N LEU A 64 -8.49 3.96 3.26
CA LEU A 64 -9.10 5.06 2.51
C LEU A 64 -9.82 4.56 1.27
N LEU A 65 -9.20 3.64 0.49
CA LEU A 65 -9.85 3.03 -0.67
C LEU A 65 -11.07 2.21 -0.25
N SER A 66 -10.94 1.43 0.83
CA SER A 66 -12.05 0.68 1.43
C SER A 66 -13.21 1.59 1.82
N GLY A 67 -12.93 2.68 2.53
CA GLY A 67 -13.93 3.66 2.93
C GLY A 67 -14.59 4.36 1.75
N ALA A 68 -13.83 4.72 0.72
CA ALA A 68 -14.37 5.32 -0.49
C ALA A 68 -15.36 4.37 -1.20
N CYS A 69 -15.00 3.09 -1.36
CA CYS A 69 -15.88 2.07 -1.93
C CYS A 69 -17.10 1.82 -1.04
N GLU A 70 -16.95 1.81 0.28
CA GLU A 70 -18.05 1.66 1.23
C GLU A 70 -19.05 2.83 1.13
N VAL A 71 -18.55 4.07 1.10
CA VAL A 71 -19.39 5.27 0.95
C VAL A 71 -20.14 5.26 -0.38
N GLY A 72 -19.48 4.89 -1.47
CA GLY A 72 -20.11 4.76 -2.79
C GLY A 72 -21.27 3.73 -2.82
N ALA A 73 -21.28 2.79 -1.88
CA ALA A 73 -22.27 1.72 -1.78
C ALA A 73 -23.33 1.93 -0.68
N LEU A 74 -23.38 3.09 -0.03
CA LEU A 74 -24.31 3.31 1.09
C LEU A 74 -25.79 3.15 0.71
N ALA A 75 -26.15 3.53 -0.51
CA ALA A 75 -27.51 3.36 -1.03
C ALA A 75 -27.79 1.94 -1.58
N ALA A 76 -26.80 1.05 -1.60
CA ALA A 76 -26.90 -0.30 -2.13
C ALA A 76 -27.25 -1.32 -1.03
N PRO A 77 -27.69 -2.55 -1.41
CA PRO A 77 -27.86 -3.65 -0.48
C PRO A 77 -26.60 -3.91 0.35
N ALA A 78 -26.76 -4.31 1.62
CA ALA A 78 -25.66 -4.53 2.56
C ALA A 78 -24.57 -5.49 2.02
N ALA A 79 -24.95 -6.51 1.25
CA ALA A 79 -24.01 -7.44 0.63
C ALA A 79 -23.04 -6.72 -0.34
N TYR A 80 -23.54 -5.78 -1.14
CA TYR A 80 -22.69 -4.99 -2.06
C TYR A 80 -21.78 -4.03 -1.29
N ARG A 81 -22.30 -3.37 -0.25
CA ARG A 81 -21.52 -2.49 0.61
C ARG A 81 -20.31 -3.23 1.22
N GLN A 82 -20.54 -4.42 1.77
CA GLN A 82 -19.47 -5.22 2.37
C GLN A 82 -18.44 -5.70 1.34
N ALA A 83 -18.92 -6.19 0.18
CA ALA A 83 -18.03 -6.65 -0.88
C ALA A 83 -17.17 -5.49 -1.43
N LEU A 84 -17.77 -4.33 -1.67
CA LEU A 84 -17.04 -3.16 -2.17
C LEU A 84 -16.06 -2.60 -1.14
N ALA A 85 -16.38 -2.64 0.15
CA ALA A 85 -15.42 -2.27 1.20
C ALA A 85 -14.21 -3.24 1.21
N ARG A 86 -14.44 -4.56 1.09
CA ARG A 86 -13.35 -5.55 0.97
C ARG A 86 -12.56 -5.38 -0.32
N PHE A 87 -13.24 -5.17 -1.44
CA PHE A 87 -12.60 -4.84 -2.72
C PHE A 87 -11.63 -3.67 -2.58
N GLY A 88 -12.09 -2.54 -2.03
CA GLY A 88 -11.26 -1.35 -1.84
C GLY A 88 -10.07 -1.60 -0.91
N MET A 89 -10.25 -2.43 0.13
CA MET A 89 -9.16 -2.83 1.03
C MET A 89 -8.09 -3.64 0.30
N LEU A 90 -8.49 -4.66 -0.45
CA LEU A 90 -7.58 -5.55 -1.18
C LEU A 90 -6.87 -4.80 -2.32
N LEU A 91 -7.60 -3.98 -3.06
CA LEU A 91 -7.06 -3.11 -4.11
C LEU A 91 -6.02 -2.14 -3.53
N GLY A 92 -6.31 -1.52 -2.39
CA GLY A 92 -5.40 -0.58 -1.73
C GLY A 92 -4.12 -1.23 -1.25
N MET A 93 -4.19 -2.45 -0.72
CA MET A 93 -3.01 -3.22 -0.33
C MET A 93 -2.18 -3.63 -1.56
N ALA A 94 -2.82 -4.15 -2.62
CA ALA A 94 -2.14 -4.49 -3.87
C ALA A 94 -1.45 -3.26 -4.48
N PHE A 95 -2.14 -2.12 -4.51
CA PHE A 95 -1.61 -0.85 -4.98
C PHE A 95 -0.35 -0.42 -4.22
N GLN A 96 -0.37 -0.49 -2.87
CA GLN A 96 0.78 -0.08 -2.06
C GLN A 96 1.97 -1.01 -2.28
N ILE A 97 1.76 -2.33 -2.33
CA ILE A 97 2.85 -3.29 -2.61
C ILE A 97 3.46 -3.03 -3.99
N THR A 98 2.63 -2.70 -4.99
CA THR A 98 3.13 -2.34 -6.33
C THR A 98 3.91 -1.02 -6.31
N ASP A 99 3.47 -0.02 -5.53
CA ASP A 99 4.20 1.24 -5.33
C ASP A 99 5.59 1.00 -4.73
N ASP A 100 5.66 0.18 -3.69
CA ASP A 100 6.91 -0.20 -3.04
C ASP A 100 7.84 -1.00 -4.00
N LEU A 101 7.28 -1.84 -4.90
CA LEU A 101 8.06 -2.53 -5.93
C LEU A 101 8.65 -1.58 -6.96
N LEU A 102 7.89 -0.58 -7.40
CA LEU A 102 8.36 0.41 -8.39
C LEU A 102 9.58 1.18 -7.86
N ASP A 103 9.67 1.44 -6.56
CA ASP A 103 10.82 2.09 -5.94
C ASP A 103 12.13 1.31 -6.15
N TYR A 104 12.05 -0.04 -6.26
CA TYR A 104 13.21 -0.90 -6.51
C TYR A 104 13.50 -1.11 -8.00
N THR A 105 12.49 -1.07 -8.86
CA THR A 105 12.59 -1.58 -10.25
C THR A 105 12.67 -0.49 -11.29
N GLU A 106 12.11 0.70 -11.01
CA GLU A 106 12.02 1.74 -12.02
C GLU A 106 13.14 2.78 -11.88
N PRO A 107 13.76 3.19 -13.00
CA PRO A 107 14.77 4.22 -12.98
C PRO A 107 14.19 5.60 -12.67
N GLU A 108 15.01 6.50 -12.14
CA GLU A 108 14.64 7.89 -11.82
C GLU A 108 13.98 8.62 -12.99
N ALA A 109 14.40 8.34 -14.21
CA ALA A 109 13.84 8.95 -15.42
C ALA A 109 12.34 8.65 -15.64
N VAL A 110 11.84 7.56 -15.03
CA VAL A 110 10.45 7.11 -15.14
C VAL A 110 9.64 7.59 -13.92
N THR A 111 10.17 7.43 -12.72
CA THR A 111 9.48 7.77 -11.47
C THR A 111 9.59 9.24 -11.08
N GLY A 112 10.56 9.95 -11.63
CA GLY A 112 10.93 11.31 -11.19
C GLY A 112 11.56 11.36 -9.80
N LYS A 113 11.91 10.20 -9.21
CA LYS A 113 12.52 10.04 -7.90
C LYS A 113 13.75 9.12 -8.01
N PRO A 114 14.81 9.32 -7.19
CA PRO A 114 15.94 8.39 -7.14
C PRO A 114 15.47 6.97 -6.83
N SER A 115 15.97 5.97 -7.57
CA SER A 115 15.70 4.55 -7.25
C SER A 115 16.11 4.23 -5.82
N GLY A 116 15.31 3.42 -5.13
CA GLY A 116 15.56 3.03 -3.76
C GLY A 116 15.37 4.16 -2.75
N LEU A 117 14.42 5.08 -3.01
CA LEU A 117 14.08 6.16 -2.09
C LEU A 117 13.65 5.61 -0.73
N ASP A 118 12.85 4.55 -0.70
CA ASP A 118 12.41 3.91 0.54
C ASP A 118 13.61 3.38 1.35
N LEU A 119 14.62 2.81 0.69
CA LEU A 119 15.87 2.39 1.35
C LEU A 119 16.65 3.58 1.90
N ARG A 120 16.73 4.69 1.16
CA ARG A 120 17.38 5.94 1.61
C ARG A 120 16.69 6.57 2.82
N GLU A 121 15.35 6.44 2.87
CA GLU A 121 14.55 6.89 4.00
C GLU A 121 14.45 5.84 5.13
N HIS A 122 15.22 4.75 5.03
CA HIS A 122 15.25 3.64 6.00
C HIS A 122 13.87 3.00 6.22
N LYS A 123 13.05 2.96 5.19
CA LYS A 123 11.78 2.23 5.22
C LYS A 123 12.02 0.76 4.93
N VAL A 124 11.34 -0.09 5.66
CA VAL A 124 11.37 -1.54 5.46
C VAL A 124 10.04 -1.95 4.83
N THR A 125 10.09 -2.21 3.52
CA THR A 125 8.92 -2.58 2.72
C THR A 125 8.95 -4.07 2.37
N LEU A 126 7.85 -4.61 1.84
CA LEU A 126 7.69 -6.05 1.61
C LEU A 126 8.83 -6.69 0.80
N PRO A 127 9.37 -6.07 -0.27
CA PRO A 127 10.52 -6.63 -0.98
C PRO A 127 11.72 -6.92 -0.06
N LEU A 128 12.06 -5.99 0.82
CA LEU A 128 13.16 -6.15 1.75
C LEU A 128 12.83 -7.18 2.83
N ILE A 129 11.63 -7.16 3.41
CA ILE A 129 11.18 -8.13 4.42
C ILE A 129 11.30 -9.56 3.88
N ALA A 130 10.75 -9.80 2.70
CA ALA A 130 10.77 -11.12 2.06
C ALA A 130 12.19 -11.58 1.73
N ALA A 131 13.06 -10.66 1.31
CA ALA A 131 14.45 -10.93 1.02
C ALA A 131 15.24 -11.27 2.29
N LEU A 132 15.07 -10.51 3.37
CA LEU A 132 15.76 -10.72 4.65
C LEU A 132 15.55 -12.14 5.20
N ALA A 133 14.39 -12.74 5.00
CA ALA A 133 14.11 -14.11 5.43
C ALA A 133 15.03 -15.14 4.75
N ARG A 134 15.55 -14.85 3.54
CA ARG A 134 16.33 -15.75 2.69
C ARG A 134 17.78 -15.32 2.47
N MET A 135 18.16 -14.11 2.91
CA MET A 135 19.51 -13.57 2.75
C MET A 135 20.54 -14.33 3.58
N THR A 136 21.75 -14.38 3.03
CA THR A 136 22.94 -14.84 3.77
C THR A 136 23.26 -13.89 4.93
N PRO A 137 24.03 -14.35 5.93
CA PRO A 137 24.50 -13.46 7.00
C PRO A 137 25.30 -12.25 6.49
N GLU A 138 26.05 -12.41 5.39
CA GLU A 138 26.80 -11.34 4.74
C GLU A 138 25.86 -10.29 4.14
N GLY A 139 24.83 -10.74 3.39
CA GLY A 139 23.81 -9.84 2.81
C GLY A 139 23.07 -9.05 3.88
N ARG A 140 22.69 -9.71 4.98
CA ARG A 140 22.05 -9.02 6.12
C ARG A 140 22.93 -7.95 6.76
N ARG A 141 24.28 -8.14 6.79
CA ARG A 141 25.20 -7.11 7.29
C ARG A 141 25.22 -5.89 6.39
N VAL A 142 25.17 -6.07 5.06
CA VAL A 142 25.10 -4.93 4.12
C VAL A 142 23.80 -4.15 4.32
N VAL A 143 22.67 -4.84 4.49
CA VAL A 143 21.39 -4.18 4.80
C VAL A 143 21.47 -3.43 6.14
N ALA A 144 22.03 -4.04 7.18
CA ALA A 144 22.21 -3.39 8.48
C ALA A 144 23.11 -2.13 8.36
N GLN A 145 24.20 -2.21 7.59
CA GLN A 145 25.05 -1.06 7.31
C GLN A 145 24.27 0.07 6.63
N LEU A 146 23.39 -0.23 5.67
CA LEU A 146 22.54 0.79 5.04
C LEU A 146 21.63 1.44 6.08
N MET A 147 20.96 0.64 6.93
CA MET A 147 20.05 1.15 7.95
C MET A 147 20.73 1.99 9.04
N ASP A 148 22.03 1.76 9.28
CA ASP A 148 22.83 2.53 10.24
C ASP A 148 23.48 3.78 9.62
N THR A 149 23.47 3.91 8.28
CA THR A 149 24.08 5.03 7.56
C THR A 149 23.06 6.16 7.39
N ALA A 150 23.25 7.32 8.02
CA ALA A 150 22.26 8.41 8.00
C ALA A 150 21.87 8.87 6.59
N GLU A 151 22.81 8.91 5.66
CA GLU A 151 22.60 9.26 4.24
C GLU A 151 23.28 8.19 3.36
N PRO A 152 22.59 7.08 3.02
CA PRO A 152 23.17 6.02 2.21
C PRO A 152 23.50 6.51 0.79
N GLY A 153 24.75 6.29 0.36
CA GLY A 153 25.18 6.61 -1.00
C GLY A 153 24.63 5.64 -2.05
N ASP A 154 24.68 6.06 -3.32
CA ASP A 154 24.12 5.32 -4.45
C ASP A 154 24.66 3.89 -4.57
N GLU A 155 25.94 3.68 -4.33
CA GLU A 155 26.56 2.36 -4.42
C GLU A 155 26.00 1.38 -3.39
N LEU A 156 25.81 1.83 -2.14
CA LEU A 156 25.25 0.99 -1.07
C LEU A 156 23.78 0.66 -1.32
N VAL A 157 22.99 1.65 -1.77
CA VAL A 157 21.58 1.42 -2.15
C VAL A 157 21.49 0.43 -3.30
N ALA A 158 22.27 0.60 -4.37
CA ALA A 158 22.29 -0.30 -5.51
C ALA A 158 22.74 -1.73 -5.11
N GLU A 159 23.64 -1.87 -4.16
CA GLU A 159 24.06 -3.17 -3.64
C GLU A 159 22.91 -3.86 -2.88
N VAL A 160 22.19 -3.13 -2.03
CA VAL A 160 21.03 -3.69 -1.29
C VAL A 160 19.92 -4.08 -2.27
N ILE A 161 19.62 -3.26 -3.30
CA ILE A 161 18.63 -3.62 -4.33
C ILE A 161 19.01 -4.95 -5.00
N ARG A 162 20.27 -5.13 -5.41
CA ARG A 162 20.74 -6.39 -5.99
C ARG A 162 20.60 -7.59 -5.05
N LEU A 163 20.87 -7.39 -3.75
CA LEU A 163 20.72 -8.43 -2.74
C LEU A 163 19.24 -8.80 -2.53
N VAL A 164 18.33 -7.81 -2.55
CA VAL A 164 16.88 -8.02 -2.46
C VAL A 164 16.37 -8.81 -3.67
N GLU A 165 16.80 -8.45 -4.86
CA GLU A 165 16.46 -9.17 -6.10
C GLU A 165 17.00 -10.61 -6.08
N ALA A 166 18.28 -10.80 -5.78
CA ALA A 166 18.93 -12.11 -5.73
C ALA A 166 18.30 -13.05 -4.68
N ALA A 167 17.79 -12.52 -3.57
CA ALA A 167 17.06 -13.27 -2.55
C ALA A 167 15.58 -13.54 -2.91
N GLY A 168 15.10 -13.07 -4.07
CA GLY A 168 13.72 -13.28 -4.54
C GLY A 168 12.70 -12.39 -3.85
N GLY A 169 13.12 -11.30 -3.20
CA GLY A 169 12.23 -10.39 -2.48
C GLY A 169 11.25 -9.68 -3.41
N LEU A 170 11.71 -9.23 -4.57
CA LEU A 170 10.88 -8.56 -5.58
C LEU A 170 9.79 -9.49 -6.12
N GLU A 171 10.14 -10.73 -6.44
CA GLU A 171 9.18 -11.71 -6.97
C GLU A 171 8.13 -12.10 -5.91
N THR A 172 8.56 -12.27 -4.65
CA THR A 172 7.63 -12.54 -3.54
C THR A 172 6.62 -11.40 -3.37
N ALA A 173 7.07 -10.14 -3.39
CA ALA A 173 6.19 -9.00 -3.28
C ALA A 173 5.25 -8.87 -4.50
N ARG A 174 5.76 -9.11 -5.72
CA ARG A 174 4.94 -9.12 -6.95
C ARG A 174 3.82 -10.15 -6.86
N GLN A 175 4.14 -11.39 -6.47
CA GLN A 175 3.14 -12.45 -6.32
C GLN A 175 2.09 -12.07 -5.29
N ARG A 176 2.49 -11.48 -4.16
CA ARG A 176 1.56 -11.01 -3.12
C ARG A 176 0.60 -9.94 -3.65
N ALA A 177 1.07 -8.98 -4.46
CA ALA A 177 0.22 -7.97 -5.07
C ALA A 177 -0.79 -8.59 -6.04
N LEU A 178 -0.37 -9.56 -6.87
CA LEU A 178 -1.24 -10.29 -7.79
C LEU A 178 -2.30 -11.12 -7.04
N ASP A 179 -1.92 -11.80 -5.97
CA ASP A 179 -2.86 -12.59 -5.16
C ASP A 179 -3.94 -11.70 -4.52
N LEU A 180 -3.58 -10.52 -4.04
CA LEU A 180 -4.52 -9.52 -3.51
C LEU A 180 -5.43 -8.96 -4.61
N ALA A 181 -4.89 -8.70 -5.79
CA ALA A 181 -5.64 -8.26 -6.97
C ALA A 181 -6.69 -9.30 -7.38
N GLN A 182 -6.33 -10.57 -7.41
CA GLN A 182 -7.26 -11.66 -7.71
C GLN A 182 -8.36 -11.79 -6.65
N GLN A 183 -8.01 -11.65 -5.37
CA GLN A 183 -9.01 -11.61 -4.30
C GLN A 183 -9.96 -10.41 -4.44
N ALA A 184 -9.43 -9.23 -4.81
CA ALA A 184 -10.24 -8.05 -5.07
C ALA A 184 -11.22 -8.29 -6.23
N GLU A 185 -10.79 -8.93 -7.31
CA GLU A 185 -11.66 -9.28 -8.43
C GLU A 185 -12.83 -10.18 -7.99
N THR A 186 -12.55 -11.18 -7.16
CA THR A 186 -13.57 -12.09 -6.62
C THR A 186 -14.65 -11.36 -5.81
N GLU A 187 -14.31 -10.28 -5.10
CA GLU A 187 -15.28 -9.48 -4.36
C GLU A 187 -16.29 -8.77 -5.27
N LEU A 188 -15.97 -8.58 -6.55
CA LEU A 188 -16.88 -7.98 -7.53
C LEU A 188 -17.91 -8.97 -8.11
N ASP A 189 -17.79 -10.27 -7.86
CA ASP A 189 -18.69 -11.29 -8.41
C ASP A 189 -20.12 -11.17 -7.89
N VAL A 190 -20.31 -10.56 -6.73
CA VAL A 190 -21.63 -10.29 -6.16
C VAL A 190 -22.39 -9.22 -6.96
N LEU A 191 -21.69 -8.39 -7.75
CA LEU A 191 -22.28 -7.32 -8.52
C LEU A 191 -22.77 -7.82 -9.88
N PRO A 192 -23.94 -7.35 -10.36
CA PRO A 192 -24.39 -7.65 -11.71
C PRO A 192 -23.45 -7.06 -12.77
N PRO A 193 -23.34 -7.68 -13.95
CA PRO A 193 -22.60 -7.11 -15.08
C PRO A 193 -23.07 -5.68 -15.38
N SER A 194 -22.13 -4.74 -15.44
CA SER A 194 -22.41 -3.34 -15.71
C SER A 194 -21.13 -2.58 -16.04
N PRO A 195 -21.20 -1.43 -16.76
CA PRO A 195 -20.05 -0.58 -17.01
C PRO A 195 -19.34 -0.12 -15.72
N ALA A 196 -20.06 0.00 -14.61
CA ALA A 196 -19.46 0.34 -13.31
C ALA A 196 -18.61 -0.83 -12.76
N ARG A 197 -19.10 -2.07 -12.86
CA ARG A 197 -18.32 -3.27 -12.50
C ARG A 197 -17.08 -3.38 -13.39
N ASP A 198 -17.22 -3.18 -14.70
CA ASP A 198 -16.10 -3.24 -15.64
C ASP A 198 -15.03 -2.17 -15.32
N ALA A 199 -15.46 -0.97 -14.92
CA ALA A 199 -14.53 0.09 -14.48
C ALA A 199 -13.79 -0.29 -13.19
N LEU A 200 -14.45 -0.94 -12.22
CA LEU A 200 -13.79 -1.45 -11.01
C LEU A 200 -12.79 -2.56 -11.35
N GLN A 201 -13.12 -3.49 -12.26
CA GLN A 201 -12.18 -4.50 -12.75
C GLN A 201 -10.98 -3.84 -13.45
N GLY A 202 -11.21 -2.81 -14.28
CA GLY A 202 -10.12 -2.05 -14.91
C GLY A 202 -9.19 -1.37 -13.90
N SER A 203 -9.70 -0.95 -12.75
CA SER A 203 -8.87 -0.35 -11.70
C SER A 203 -7.90 -1.35 -11.05
N ILE A 204 -8.24 -2.66 -11.03
CA ILE A 204 -7.33 -3.71 -10.55
C ILE A 204 -6.11 -3.82 -11.46
N ALA A 205 -6.34 -3.95 -12.78
CA ALA A 205 -5.26 -4.02 -13.76
C ALA A 205 -4.35 -2.77 -13.65
N TYR A 206 -4.95 -1.58 -13.58
CA TYR A 206 -4.20 -0.34 -13.39
C TYR A 206 -3.34 -0.35 -12.11
N ALA A 207 -3.85 -0.90 -11.00
CA ALA A 207 -3.12 -0.91 -9.73
C ALA A 207 -1.87 -1.80 -9.76
N VAL A 208 -1.90 -2.95 -10.48
CA VAL A 208 -0.80 -3.95 -10.46
C VAL A 208 0.07 -3.93 -11.71
N GLU A 209 -0.42 -3.38 -12.84
CA GLU A 209 0.30 -3.34 -14.12
C GLU A 209 0.90 -1.96 -14.42
N ARG A 210 0.61 -0.95 -13.58
CA ARG A 210 1.10 0.40 -13.82
C ARG A 210 2.62 0.42 -13.90
N ARG A 211 3.08 1.09 -14.94
CA ARG A 211 4.41 1.67 -15.04
C ARG A 211 4.21 3.16 -14.86
N SER A 212 4.94 3.76 -13.97
CA SER A 212 4.82 5.21 -13.69
C SER A 212 5.13 6.05 -14.92
#